data_adcfad085f02000e7003edb0c9366408
#
_entry.id   adcfad085f02000e7003edb0c9366408
#
_cell.length_a   1.000
_cell.length_b   1.000
_cell.length_c   1.000
_cell.angle_alpha   90.00
_cell.angle_beta   90.00
_cell.angle_gamma   90.00
#
_symmetry.space_group_name_H-M   'P 1'
#
loop_
_entity.id
_entity.type
_entity.pdbx_description
1 polymer ?
#
loop_
_entity_poly.entity_id
_entity_poly.type
_entity_poly.pdbx_seq_one_letter_code
_entity_poly.pdbx_strand_id
1 'polypeptide(L)'
;LGHVLAQKFLHPTKYRSKYPELLAWMKNYADHPQAKRIYSLAIRRRPANWKSPPKPVGKFLRGNGPIPINQKQFNYMSTVKRSKFRNRQAIKWQRHMTGLIRKGWPTGAYKKLLSPRFQKALHPYEIASSRAEIAHGYFIFGKDDLAIKLAEENNLKFPKKIALGEWAAGLAAWRSNKINKAEKFFENVAGNSEYNSDLA
;
A
#
# COMPACT_ATOMS: atom_id res chain seq x y z
N LEU A 1 -8.71 13.23 21.24
CA LEU A 1 -9.26 14.57 21.05
C LEU A 1 -8.62 15.31 19.86
N GLY A 2 -7.28 15.20 19.67
CA GLY A 2 -6.55 15.87 18.59
C GLY A 2 -7.05 15.56 17.18
N HIS A 3 -7.37 14.30 16.89
CA HIS A 3 -7.92 13.86 15.58
C HIS A 3 -9.29 14.48 15.29
N VAL A 4 -10.20 14.48 16.28
CA VAL A 4 -11.56 15.02 16.13
C VAL A 4 -11.50 16.51 15.86
N LEU A 5 -10.67 17.23 16.63
CA LEU A 5 -10.47 18.67 16.42
C LEU A 5 -9.80 18.95 15.06
N ALA A 6 -8.84 18.14 14.64
CA ALA A 6 -8.22 18.28 13.33
C ALA A 6 -9.24 18.14 12.19
N GLN A 7 -10.12 17.14 12.26
CA GLN A 7 -11.19 16.96 11.27
C GLN A 7 -12.16 18.15 11.28
N LYS A 8 -12.55 18.64 12.46
CA LYS A 8 -13.38 19.83 12.60
C LYS A 8 -12.73 21.05 11.92
N PHE A 9 -11.46 21.33 12.26
CA PHE A 9 -10.75 22.53 11.78
C PHE A 9 -10.42 22.50 10.29
N LEU A 10 -10.21 21.32 9.73
CA LEU A 10 -9.90 21.10 8.32
C LEU A 10 -11.15 20.88 7.45
N HIS A 11 -12.34 20.89 8.05
CA HIS A 11 -13.57 20.71 7.28
C HIS A 11 -13.77 21.87 6.31
N PRO A 12 -14.01 21.61 5.01
CA PRO A 12 -13.99 22.65 3.98
C PRO A 12 -15.10 23.71 4.12
N THR A 13 -16.29 23.32 4.58
CA THR A 13 -17.49 24.18 4.55
C THR A 13 -18.22 24.30 5.88
N LYS A 14 -18.28 23.23 6.70
CA LYS A 14 -19.12 23.21 7.90
C LYS A 14 -18.54 23.98 9.09
N TYR A 15 -17.25 24.26 9.09
CA TYR A 15 -16.62 24.95 10.21
C TYR A 15 -15.48 25.86 9.76
N ARG A 16 -15.54 27.13 10.16
CA ARG A 16 -14.47 28.10 9.95
C ARG A 16 -13.70 28.32 11.26
N SER A 17 -12.63 27.56 11.46
CA SER A 17 -11.77 27.67 12.65
C SER A 17 -11.17 29.05 12.82
N LYS A 18 -11.14 29.56 14.07
CA LYS A 18 -10.50 30.82 14.42
C LYS A 18 -9.02 30.63 14.75
N TYR A 19 -8.20 31.65 14.60
CA TYR A 19 -6.76 31.56 14.89
C TYR A 19 -6.43 31.06 16.31
N PRO A 20 -7.09 31.55 17.40
CA PRO A 20 -6.84 31.05 18.76
C PRO A 20 -7.04 29.54 18.91
N GLU A 21 -8.04 28.96 18.24
CA GLU A 21 -8.31 27.53 18.30
C GLU A 21 -7.21 26.73 17.61
N LEU A 22 -6.73 27.20 16.45
CA LEU A 22 -5.63 26.59 15.72
C LEU A 22 -4.32 26.71 16.50
N LEU A 23 -4.08 27.84 17.15
CA LEU A 23 -2.93 28.06 18.00
C LEU A 23 -2.93 27.12 19.22
N ALA A 24 -4.06 27.00 19.90
CA ALA A 24 -4.21 26.09 21.04
C ALA A 24 -4.00 24.63 20.61
N TRP A 25 -4.57 24.26 19.47
CA TRP A 25 -4.36 22.90 18.92
C TRP A 25 -2.90 22.65 18.58
N MET A 26 -2.20 23.58 17.93
CA MET A 26 -0.79 23.44 17.58
C MET A 26 0.13 23.35 18.80
N LYS A 27 -0.23 23.99 19.92
CA LYS A 27 0.52 23.86 21.18
C LYS A 27 0.49 22.44 21.74
N ASN A 28 -0.63 21.75 21.59
CA ASN A 28 -0.85 20.44 22.21
C ASN A 28 -0.60 19.26 21.25
N TYR A 29 -0.61 19.47 19.94
CA TYR A 29 -0.61 18.42 18.92
C TYR A 29 0.31 18.76 17.73
N ALA A 30 1.44 19.41 18.01
CA ALA A 30 2.40 19.75 16.94
C ALA A 30 3.03 18.55 16.25
N ASP A 31 3.01 17.37 16.90
CA ASP A 31 3.47 16.07 16.42
C ASP A 31 2.40 15.29 15.64
N HIS A 32 1.16 15.78 15.64
CA HIS A 32 0.04 15.08 14.96
C HIS A 32 0.24 15.03 13.43
N PRO A 33 -0.17 13.95 12.74
CA PRO A 33 -0.03 13.81 11.26
C PRO A 33 -0.62 14.97 10.46
N GLN A 34 -1.67 15.61 10.95
CA GLN A 34 -2.31 16.78 10.31
C GLN A 34 -1.69 18.13 10.72
N ALA A 35 -0.68 18.15 11.59
CA ALA A 35 -0.12 19.39 12.13
C ALA A 35 0.39 20.34 11.04
N LYS A 36 1.00 19.81 9.98
CA LYS A 36 1.45 20.62 8.83
C LYS A 36 0.30 21.36 8.14
N ARG A 37 -0.85 20.70 7.98
CA ARG A 37 -2.04 21.30 7.35
C ARG A 37 -2.67 22.35 8.25
N ILE A 38 -2.79 22.07 9.54
CA ILE A 38 -3.34 23.02 10.54
C ILE A 38 -2.40 24.19 10.72
N TYR A 39 -1.08 23.99 10.76
CA TYR A 39 -0.11 25.06 10.78
C TYR A 39 -0.26 26.01 9.60
N SER A 40 -0.34 25.47 8.37
CA SER A 40 -0.54 26.28 7.15
C SER A 40 -1.85 27.07 7.21
N LEU A 41 -2.92 26.48 7.77
CA LEU A 41 -4.18 27.14 7.97
C LEU A 41 -4.10 28.25 9.03
N ALA A 42 -3.37 27.97 10.14
CA ALA A 42 -3.14 28.94 11.22
C ALA A 42 -2.35 30.16 10.71
N ILE A 43 -1.30 29.95 9.94
CA ILE A 43 -0.50 31.06 9.34
C ILE A 43 -1.39 31.92 8.45
N ARG A 44 -2.25 31.35 7.61
CA ARG A 44 -3.15 32.12 6.75
C ARG A 44 -4.22 32.91 7.50
N ARG A 45 -4.58 32.47 8.72
CA ARG A 45 -5.61 33.11 9.55
C ARG A 45 -5.06 33.91 10.70
N ARG A 46 -3.74 34.02 10.79
CA ARG A 46 -3.06 34.76 11.86
C ARG A 46 -3.27 36.27 11.69
N PRO A 47 -3.78 36.97 12.71
CA PRO A 47 -3.75 38.42 12.72
C PRO A 47 -2.34 38.98 12.73
N ALA A 48 -2.11 40.15 12.14
CA ALA A 48 -0.77 40.74 11.94
C ALA A 48 0.06 40.82 13.25
N ASN A 49 -0.56 41.16 14.37
CA ASN A 49 0.11 41.39 15.65
C ASN A 49 0.17 40.14 16.56
N TRP A 50 -0.20 38.97 16.07
CA TRP A 50 -0.21 37.75 16.88
C TRP A 50 1.06 36.92 16.68
N LYS A 51 1.51 36.26 17.77
CA LYS A 51 2.64 35.31 17.69
C LYS A 51 2.32 34.15 16.73
N SER A 52 3.34 33.71 16.02
CA SER A 52 3.22 32.52 15.14
C SER A 52 2.94 31.26 15.96
N PRO A 53 2.17 30.30 15.41
CA PRO A 53 1.94 29.03 16.07
C PRO A 53 3.25 28.23 16.14
N PRO A 54 3.38 27.28 17.09
CA PRO A 54 4.51 26.34 17.10
C PRO A 54 4.63 25.63 15.75
N LYS A 55 5.87 25.44 15.28
CA LYS A 55 6.10 24.67 14.06
C LYS A 55 5.75 23.20 14.29
N PRO A 56 5.25 22.51 13.26
CA PRO A 56 5.04 21.07 13.32
C PRO A 56 6.34 20.35 13.70
N VAL A 57 6.23 19.40 14.64
CA VAL A 57 7.36 18.61 15.16
C VAL A 57 7.25 17.19 14.64
N GLY A 58 8.36 16.61 14.20
CA GLY A 58 8.45 15.22 13.77
C GLY A 58 8.60 15.04 12.25
N LYS A 59 8.96 13.84 11.88
CA LYS A 59 8.99 13.40 10.48
C LYS A 59 7.59 12.91 10.12
N PHE A 60 6.84 13.74 9.42
CA PHE A 60 5.50 13.33 8.99
C PHE A 60 5.61 12.24 7.93
N LEU A 61 4.79 11.22 8.12
CA LEU A 61 4.66 10.14 7.16
C LEU A 61 4.21 10.70 5.80
N ARG A 62 4.96 10.39 4.78
CA ARG A 62 4.53 10.56 3.40
C ARG A 62 4.02 9.20 2.93
N GLY A 63 2.69 9.04 2.84
CA GLY A 63 2.11 7.78 2.42
C GLY A 63 1.94 6.78 3.57
N ASN A 64 2.26 5.54 3.38
CA ASN A 64 1.86 4.40 4.20
C ASN A 64 2.81 4.11 5.38
N GLY A 65 3.08 5.10 6.22
CA GLY A 65 3.81 4.88 7.48
C GLY A 65 5.31 5.23 7.47
N PRO A 66 6.04 4.96 8.56
CA PRO A 66 7.44 5.27 8.67
C PRO A 66 8.24 4.40 7.70
N ILE A 67 8.75 5.00 6.64
CA ILE A 67 9.80 4.36 5.86
C ILE A 67 11.08 4.51 6.68
N PRO A 68 11.67 3.45 7.21
CA PRO A 68 12.97 3.51 7.87
C PRO A 68 13.98 4.13 6.91
N ILE A 69 14.72 5.11 7.37
CA ILE A 69 15.63 5.92 6.55
C ILE A 69 16.68 5.08 5.82
N ASN A 70 16.94 3.85 6.27
CA ASN A 70 17.93 2.94 5.75
C ASN A 70 17.36 1.76 4.95
N GLN A 71 16.05 1.69 4.73
CA GLN A 71 15.51 0.66 3.85
C GLN A 71 15.77 1.06 2.40
N LYS A 72 16.76 0.43 1.80
CA LYS A 72 16.84 0.34 0.33
C LYS A 72 15.53 -0.30 -0.12
N GLN A 73 14.73 0.42 -0.91
CA GLN A 73 13.61 -0.21 -1.61
C GLN A 73 14.19 -1.43 -2.32
N PHE A 74 13.75 -2.61 -1.91
CA PHE A 74 14.14 -3.84 -2.56
C PHE A 74 13.43 -3.87 -3.92
N ASN A 75 14.00 -3.16 -4.87
CA ASN A 75 13.64 -3.35 -6.26
C ASN A 75 14.24 -4.70 -6.66
N TYR A 76 13.43 -5.76 -6.67
CA TYR A 76 13.85 -7.00 -7.29
C TYR A 76 14.27 -6.69 -8.72
N MET A 77 15.56 -6.57 -8.89
CA MET A 77 16.16 -6.59 -10.21
C MET A 77 16.36 -8.05 -10.57
N SER A 78 15.62 -8.52 -11.55
CA SER A 78 15.84 -9.85 -12.10
C SER A 78 17.34 -10.02 -12.40
N THR A 79 17.97 -11.00 -11.74
CA THR A 79 19.36 -11.37 -12.00
C THR A 79 19.54 -11.95 -13.40
N VAL A 80 18.44 -12.28 -14.08
CA VAL A 80 18.46 -12.82 -15.44
C VAL A 80 18.72 -11.69 -16.43
N LYS A 81 19.89 -11.77 -17.06
CA LYS A 81 20.25 -10.85 -18.15
C LYS A 81 19.31 -11.06 -19.33
N ARG A 82 18.53 -10.05 -19.64
CA ARG A 82 17.64 -10.01 -20.81
C ARG A 82 18.05 -8.88 -21.75
N SER A 83 17.83 -9.06 -23.06
CA SER A 83 17.96 -7.95 -24.01
C SER A 83 16.99 -6.82 -23.65
N LYS A 84 17.37 -5.58 -23.98
CA LYS A 84 16.50 -4.41 -23.75
C LYS A 84 15.11 -4.58 -24.37
N PHE A 85 15.03 -5.24 -25.52
CA PHE A 85 13.76 -5.54 -26.19
C PHE A 85 12.88 -6.48 -25.35
N ARG A 86 13.41 -7.63 -24.89
CA ARG A 86 12.65 -8.58 -24.04
C ARG A 86 12.24 -7.96 -22.71
N ASN A 87 13.07 -7.11 -22.13
CA ASN A 87 12.72 -6.42 -20.90
C ASN A 87 11.54 -5.44 -21.10
N ARG A 88 11.54 -4.65 -22.18
CA ARG A 88 10.42 -3.78 -22.55
C ARG A 88 9.12 -4.57 -22.78
N GLN A 89 9.20 -5.75 -23.40
CA GLN A 89 8.05 -6.63 -23.61
C GLN A 89 7.49 -7.13 -22.27
N ALA A 90 8.33 -7.60 -21.34
CA ALA A 90 7.89 -8.04 -20.02
C ALA A 90 7.17 -6.93 -19.26
N ILE A 91 7.75 -5.72 -19.22
CA ILE A 91 7.13 -4.56 -18.58
C ILE A 91 5.78 -4.22 -19.23
N LYS A 92 5.70 -4.23 -20.57
CA LYS A 92 4.43 -3.97 -21.29
C LYS A 92 3.35 -4.97 -20.90
N TRP A 93 3.71 -6.25 -20.74
CA TRP A 93 2.74 -7.28 -20.37
C TRP A 93 2.30 -7.19 -18.92
N GLN A 94 3.22 -6.93 -18.00
CA GLN A 94 2.86 -6.67 -16.60
C GLN A 94 1.89 -5.49 -16.49
N ARG A 95 2.20 -4.37 -17.14
CA ARG A 95 1.28 -3.21 -17.19
C ARG A 95 -0.09 -3.54 -17.77
N HIS A 96 -0.12 -4.39 -18.79
CA HIS A 96 -1.39 -4.83 -19.38
C HIS A 96 -2.21 -5.66 -18.39
N MET A 97 -1.59 -6.59 -17.64
CA MET A 97 -2.27 -7.38 -16.61
C MET A 97 -2.78 -6.50 -15.47
N THR A 98 -1.94 -5.60 -14.94
CA THR A 98 -2.36 -4.62 -13.93
C THR A 98 -3.54 -3.76 -14.43
N GLY A 99 -3.52 -3.37 -15.71
CA GLY A 99 -4.64 -2.65 -16.35
C GLY A 99 -5.94 -3.46 -16.38
N LEU A 100 -5.88 -4.77 -16.63
CA LEU A 100 -7.06 -5.64 -16.59
C LEU A 100 -7.61 -5.77 -15.15
N ILE A 101 -6.73 -5.92 -14.16
CA ILE A 101 -7.11 -6.00 -12.75
C ILE A 101 -7.85 -4.73 -12.33
N ARG A 102 -7.29 -3.56 -12.63
CA ARG A 102 -7.90 -2.25 -12.32
C ARG A 102 -9.27 -2.06 -12.95
N LYS A 103 -9.50 -2.66 -14.12
CA LYS A 103 -10.81 -2.66 -14.82
C LYS A 103 -11.81 -3.70 -14.28
N GLY A 104 -11.48 -4.39 -13.19
CA GLY A 104 -12.35 -5.41 -12.60
C GLY A 104 -12.27 -6.80 -13.26
N TRP A 105 -11.20 -7.07 -14.03
CA TRP A 105 -11.05 -8.34 -14.78
C TRP A 105 -9.84 -9.17 -14.29
N PRO A 106 -9.70 -9.49 -12.99
CA PRO A 106 -8.59 -10.28 -12.48
C PRO A 106 -8.56 -11.68 -13.08
N THR A 107 -9.73 -12.30 -13.36
CA THR A 107 -9.81 -13.62 -14.03
C THR A 107 -9.27 -13.55 -15.47
N GLY A 108 -9.53 -12.47 -16.19
CA GLY A 108 -8.97 -12.24 -17.51
C GLY A 108 -7.45 -12.07 -17.48
N ALA A 109 -6.94 -11.36 -16.49
CA ALA A 109 -5.50 -11.22 -16.24
C ALA A 109 -4.85 -12.59 -15.93
N TYR A 110 -5.50 -13.42 -15.08
CA TYR A 110 -5.02 -14.76 -14.75
C TYR A 110 -4.96 -15.69 -15.97
N LYS A 111 -6.02 -15.74 -16.78
CA LYS A 111 -6.04 -16.53 -18.03
C LYS A 111 -4.89 -16.12 -18.96
N LYS A 112 -4.63 -14.83 -19.10
CA LYS A 112 -3.49 -14.34 -19.90
C LYS A 112 -2.16 -14.75 -19.32
N LEU A 113 -1.97 -14.63 -17.99
CA LEU A 113 -0.74 -15.05 -17.33
C LEU A 113 -0.41 -16.52 -17.58
N LEU A 114 -1.44 -17.38 -17.64
CA LEU A 114 -1.28 -18.83 -17.91
C LEU A 114 -0.92 -19.14 -19.36
N SER A 115 -1.06 -18.20 -20.30
CA SER A 115 -0.75 -18.46 -21.70
C SER A 115 0.74 -18.75 -21.92
N PRO A 116 1.09 -19.67 -22.83
CA PRO A 116 2.50 -20.03 -23.10
C PRO A 116 3.38 -18.84 -23.47
N ARG A 117 2.79 -17.84 -24.12
CA ARG A 117 3.48 -16.61 -24.52
C ARG A 117 3.97 -15.82 -23.30
N PHE A 118 3.13 -15.68 -22.27
CA PHE A 118 3.50 -14.96 -21.03
C PHE A 118 4.44 -15.80 -20.18
N GLN A 119 4.21 -17.10 -20.07
CA GLN A 119 5.06 -18.01 -19.31
C GLN A 119 6.51 -18.04 -19.84
N LYS A 120 6.70 -18.00 -21.17
CA LYS A 120 8.03 -17.96 -21.79
C LYS A 120 8.75 -16.61 -21.69
N ALA A 121 7.99 -15.53 -21.53
CA ALA A 121 8.55 -14.19 -21.59
C ALA A 121 8.82 -13.58 -20.22
N LEU A 122 8.11 -14.05 -19.20
CA LEU A 122 8.27 -13.58 -17.82
C LEU A 122 9.21 -14.51 -17.06
N HIS A 123 9.98 -13.90 -16.16
CA HIS A 123 10.81 -14.64 -15.22
C HIS A 123 9.93 -15.26 -14.10
N PRO A 124 10.34 -16.38 -13.45
CA PRO A 124 9.55 -16.98 -12.36
C PRO A 124 9.10 -16.00 -11.28
N TYR A 125 9.95 -15.09 -10.85
CA TYR A 125 9.57 -14.04 -9.91
C TYR A 125 8.49 -13.10 -10.47
N GLU A 126 8.59 -12.70 -11.72
CA GLU A 126 7.60 -11.81 -12.35
C GLU A 126 6.25 -12.51 -12.51
N ILE A 127 6.26 -13.82 -12.76
CA ILE A 127 5.05 -14.65 -12.77
C ILE A 127 4.45 -14.71 -11.36
N ALA A 128 5.28 -14.94 -10.33
CA ALA A 128 4.85 -14.98 -8.94
C ALA A 128 4.29 -13.63 -8.47
N SER A 129 4.97 -12.54 -8.79
CA SER A 129 4.52 -11.17 -8.50
C SER A 129 3.21 -10.84 -9.21
N SER A 130 3.06 -11.23 -10.48
CA SER A 130 1.81 -11.04 -11.22
C SER A 130 0.65 -11.86 -10.64
N ARG A 131 0.91 -13.07 -10.12
CA ARG A 131 -0.09 -13.85 -9.39
C ARG A 131 -0.51 -13.15 -8.09
N ALA A 132 0.45 -12.57 -7.36
CA ALA A 132 0.15 -11.80 -6.16
C ALA A 132 -0.72 -10.57 -6.44
N GLU A 133 -0.45 -9.83 -7.52
CA GLU A 133 -1.30 -8.72 -7.96
C GLU A 133 -2.72 -9.20 -8.34
N ILE A 134 -2.84 -10.36 -8.99
CA ILE A 134 -4.15 -10.94 -9.36
C ILE A 134 -4.90 -11.40 -8.10
N ALA A 135 -4.21 -12.02 -7.13
CA ALA A 135 -4.81 -12.39 -5.84
C ALA A 135 -5.34 -11.16 -5.10
N HIS A 136 -4.56 -10.08 -5.06
CA HIS A 136 -5.01 -8.80 -4.52
C HIS A 136 -6.22 -8.25 -5.28
N GLY A 137 -6.23 -8.35 -6.61
CA GLY A 137 -7.40 -8.00 -7.42
C GLY A 137 -8.64 -8.83 -7.06
N TYR A 138 -8.50 -10.14 -6.88
CA TYR A 138 -9.61 -10.98 -6.44
C TYR A 138 -10.15 -10.55 -5.07
N PHE A 139 -9.27 -10.25 -4.10
CA PHE A 139 -9.68 -9.72 -2.79
C PHE A 139 -10.46 -8.41 -2.92
N ILE A 140 -9.98 -7.44 -3.70
CA ILE A 140 -10.67 -6.16 -3.92
C ILE A 140 -12.08 -6.36 -4.48
N PHE A 141 -12.25 -7.31 -5.41
CA PHE A 141 -13.54 -7.60 -6.04
C PHE A 141 -14.36 -8.67 -5.31
N GLY A 142 -14.07 -8.96 -4.04
CA GLY A 142 -14.87 -9.86 -3.19
C GLY A 142 -14.79 -11.34 -3.56
N LYS A 143 -13.77 -11.75 -4.31
CA LYS A 143 -13.56 -13.16 -4.72
C LYS A 143 -12.53 -13.83 -3.81
N ASP A 144 -12.85 -13.91 -2.50
CA ASP A 144 -11.93 -14.31 -1.45
C ASP A 144 -11.34 -15.71 -1.64
N ASP A 145 -12.14 -16.68 -1.98
CA ASP A 145 -11.67 -18.06 -2.21
C ASP A 145 -10.66 -18.15 -3.35
N LEU A 146 -10.85 -17.36 -4.42
CA LEU A 146 -9.91 -17.29 -5.52
C LEU A 146 -8.61 -16.58 -5.12
N ALA A 147 -8.69 -15.55 -4.28
CA ALA A 147 -7.51 -14.88 -3.76
C ALA A 147 -6.65 -15.82 -2.90
N ILE A 148 -7.28 -16.54 -1.97
CA ILE A 148 -6.63 -17.52 -1.10
C ILE A 148 -5.99 -18.63 -1.93
N LYS A 149 -6.77 -19.26 -2.81
CA LYS A 149 -6.30 -20.34 -3.68
C LYS A 149 -5.09 -19.94 -4.51
N LEU A 150 -5.14 -18.76 -5.12
CA LEU A 150 -4.04 -18.29 -5.97
C LEU A 150 -2.77 -18.00 -5.19
N ALA A 151 -2.86 -17.50 -3.96
CA ALA A 151 -1.71 -17.30 -3.08
C ALA A 151 -1.12 -18.64 -2.64
N GLU A 152 -1.94 -19.63 -2.24
CA GLU A 152 -1.50 -20.98 -1.90
C GLU A 152 -0.76 -21.64 -3.09
N GLU A 153 -1.34 -21.57 -4.29
CA GLU A 153 -0.68 -22.08 -5.51
C GLU A 153 0.64 -21.37 -5.82
N ASN A 154 0.70 -20.08 -5.55
CA ASN A 154 1.91 -19.30 -5.77
C ASN A 154 3.04 -19.72 -4.81
N ASN A 155 2.71 -19.98 -3.55
CA ASN A 155 3.66 -20.45 -2.55
C ASN A 155 4.25 -21.81 -2.87
N LEU A 156 3.47 -22.70 -3.45
CA LEU A 156 3.94 -24.01 -3.91
C LEU A 156 4.88 -23.93 -5.11
N LYS A 157 4.62 -22.99 -6.02
CA LYS A 157 5.39 -22.86 -7.28
C LYS A 157 6.61 -21.95 -7.17
N PHE A 158 6.60 -21.05 -6.21
CA PHE A 158 7.66 -20.09 -5.99
C PHE A 158 8.00 -20.03 -4.50
N PRO A 159 9.20 -20.53 -4.09
CA PRO A 159 9.55 -20.69 -2.68
C PRO A 159 9.73 -19.36 -1.94
N LYS A 160 10.02 -18.27 -2.65
CA LYS A 160 10.09 -16.93 -2.07
C LYS A 160 8.69 -16.33 -2.02
N LYS A 161 8.18 -16.11 -0.84
CA LYS A 161 6.84 -15.55 -0.62
C LYS A 161 6.80 -14.09 -1.10
N ILE A 162 5.72 -13.74 -1.78
CA ILE A 162 5.47 -12.37 -2.25
C ILE A 162 4.51 -11.73 -1.25
N ALA A 163 5.00 -10.77 -0.47
CA ALA A 163 4.25 -10.14 0.62
C ALA A 163 2.84 -9.66 0.20
N LEU A 164 2.70 -9.05 -0.97
CA LEU A 164 1.39 -8.62 -1.48
C LEU A 164 0.39 -9.77 -1.63
N GLY A 165 0.83 -10.95 -2.08
CA GLY A 165 -0.03 -12.11 -2.25
C GLY A 165 -0.48 -12.70 -0.91
N GLU A 166 0.47 -12.83 0.02
CA GLU A 166 0.20 -13.27 1.39
C GLU A 166 -0.75 -12.32 2.11
N TRP A 167 -0.49 -11.02 2.01
CA TRP A 167 -1.34 -9.99 2.60
C TRP A 167 -2.77 -10.05 2.06
N ALA A 168 -2.93 -10.09 0.75
CA ALA A 168 -4.24 -10.18 0.11
C ALA A 168 -5.00 -11.44 0.53
N ALA A 169 -4.30 -12.58 0.60
CA ALA A 169 -4.89 -13.85 1.03
C ALA A 169 -5.23 -13.84 2.53
N GLY A 170 -4.40 -13.22 3.36
CA GLY A 170 -4.67 -13.03 4.79
C GLY A 170 -5.95 -12.23 5.02
N LEU A 171 -6.10 -11.10 4.34
CA LEU A 171 -7.31 -10.27 4.38
C LEU A 171 -8.54 -11.01 3.85
N ALA A 172 -8.41 -11.76 2.75
CA ALA A 172 -9.48 -12.56 2.19
C ALA A 172 -9.92 -13.68 3.13
N ALA A 173 -8.97 -14.36 3.77
CA ALA A 173 -9.22 -15.40 4.76
C ALA A 173 -9.90 -14.81 6.02
N TRP A 174 -9.42 -13.66 6.50
CA TRP A 174 -10.03 -12.97 7.63
C TRP A 174 -11.48 -12.58 7.33
N ARG A 175 -11.73 -11.93 6.21
CA ARG A 175 -13.08 -11.54 5.76
C ARG A 175 -14.02 -12.75 5.61
N SER A 176 -13.48 -13.90 5.21
CA SER A 176 -14.21 -15.17 5.08
C SER A 176 -14.28 -15.98 6.38
N ASN A 177 -13.91 -15.40 7.54
CA ASN A 177 -13.89 -16.05 8.87
C ASN A 177 -12.99 -17.31 8.95
N LYS A 178 -11.96 -17.39 8.08
CA LYS A 178 -10.96 -18.47 8.07
C LYS A 178 -9.73 -18.06 8.90
N ILE A 179 -9.93 -17.83 10.21
CA ILE A 179 -8.96 -17.15 11.08
C ILE A 179 -7.58 -17.84 11.09
N ASN A 180 -7.53 -19.18 11.23
CA ASN A 180 -6.28 -19.93 11.24
C ASN A 180 -5.48 -19.80 9.93
N LYS A 181 -6.18 -19.63 8.79
CA LYS A 181 -5.51 -19.35 7.50
C LYS A 181 -5.02 -17.93 7.44
N ALA A 182 -5.80 -16.97 7.95
CA ALA A 182 -5.41 -15.57 7.99
C ALA A 182 -4.14 -15.37 8.80
N GLU A 183 -4.09 -15.96 10.00
CA GLU A 183 -2.91 -15.95 10.87
C GLU A 183 -1.65 -16.42 10.14
N LYS A 184 -1.69 -17.59 9.51
CA LYS A 184 -0.55 -18.13 8.75
C LYS A 184 -0.09 -17.22 7.61
N PHE A 185 -1.01 -16.61 6.90
CA PHE A 185 -0.67 -15.66 5.84
C PHE A 185 -0.01 -14.39 6.40
N PHE A 186 -0.54 -13.84 7.50
CA PHE A 186 0.06 -12.66 8.14
C PHE A 186 1.41 -12.96 8.79
N GLU A 187 1.60 -14.12 9.41
CA GLU A 187 2.90 -14.59 9.88
C GLU A 187 3.92 -14.67 8.73
N ASN A 188 3.49 -15.17 7.57
CA ASN A 188 4.34 -15.20 6.38
C ASN A 188 4.74 -13.81 5.90
N VAL A 189 3.85 -12.81 6.00
CA VAL A 189 4.19 -11.41 5.69
C VAL A 189 5.19 -10.88 6.70
N ALA A 190 4.92 -11.04 7.99
CA ALA A 190 5.78 -10.55 9.07
C ALA A 190 7.18 -11.20 9.07
N GLY A 191 7.24 -12.52 8.86
CA GLY A 191 8.49 -13.28 8.91
C GLY A 191 9.37 -13.18 7.65
N ASN A 192 8.78 -12.83 6.50
CA ASN A 192 9.49 -12.79 5.22
C ASN A 192 9.63 -11.39 4.62
N SER A 193 9.06 -10.37 5.24
CA SER A 193 9.28 -9.01 4.81
C SER A 193 10.56 -8.51 5.46
N GLU A 194 11.59 -8.26 4.65
CA GLU A 194 12.74 -7.45 5.07
C GLU A 194 12.32 -6.00 5.38
N TYR A 195 11.06 -5.72 5.24
CA TYR A 195 10.42 -4.45 5.46
C TYR A 195 9.41 -4.59 6.60
N ASN A 196 9.64 -3.87 7.68
CA ASN A 196 8.55 -3.46 8.57
C ASN A 196 7.61 -2.58 7.75
N SER A 197 6.79 -3.19 6.91
CA SER A 197 5.77 -2.46 6.20
C SER A 197 4.62 -2.23 7.17
N ASP A 198 3.90 -1.14 7.00
CA ASP A 198 2.68 -0.85 7.75
C ASP A 198 1.57 -1.90 7.49
N LEU A 199 1.92 -2.94 6.75
CA LEU A 199 1.09 -4.08 6.43
C LEU A 199 1.34 -5.25 7.41
N ALA A 200 2.34 -5.16 8.29
CA ALA A 200 2.64 -6.20 9.28
C ALA A 200 1.87 -5.99 10.58
#